data_a0ac65f4e1b63e9228aed4c9e79f85bf
#
_entry.id   a0ac65f4e1b63e9228aed4c9e79f85bf
#
_cell.length_a   1.000
_cell.length_b   1.000
_cell.length_c   1.000
_cell.angle_alpha   90.00
_cell.angle_beta   90.00
_cell.angle_gamma   90.00
#
_symmetry.space_group_name_H-M   'P 1'
#
loop_
_entity.id
_entity.type
_entity.pdbx_description
1 polymer ?
#
loop_
_entity_poly.entity_id
_entity_poly.type
_entity_poly.pdbx_seq_one_letter_code
_entity_poly.pdbx_strand_id
1 'polypeptide(L)'
;MTDLISVMIVDDEKLMLEDLSTMIDWEAYGYQIIATAFNGKQALRKYREYHPQVIFTDIRMPFMDGIEMISEIRKKDEKVSIVLLTAYEDFSYAKAAIRLGITEYVIKSEITENSLSELLNRLKANIIKAGKRERYITDRMLEQFFLSEEMTESADIEQILKRPEHIIMVEQDLPISLSGEAVPEEIVVHRSKFVEILTNEKITGWDLDVITAIPGRKMVIALSSTESSYGSYEQELYKLARKFQKKLQEEANSSFTLYIVQGRISLYEFKRFYDENK
;
A
#
# COMPACT_ATOMS: atom_id res chain seq x y z
N MET A 1 12.71 -8.37 1.30
CA MET A 1 13.21 -7.04 0.93
C MET A 1 12.05 -6.10 1.10
N THR A 2 12.17 -5.02 1.85
CA THR A 2 11.15 -3.97 1.87
C THR A 2 11.10 -3.37 0.47
N ASP A 3 9.89 -3.26 -0.12
CA ASP A 3 9.74 -2.62 -1.43
C ASP A 3 10.31 -1.21 -1.36
N LEU A 4 11.20 -0.88 -2.32
CA LEU A 4 11.81 0.44 -2.39
C LEU A 4 10.76 1.46 -2.84
N ILE A 5 10.76 2.63 -2.21
CA ILE A 5 9.87 3.73 -2.59
C ILE A 5 10.32 4.27 -3.95
N SER A 6 9.42 4.25 -4.91
CA SER A 6 9.71 4.67 -6.29
C SER A 6 9.76 6.20 -6.42
N VAL A 7 10.82 6.72 -7.04
CA VAL A 7 11.11 8.15 -7.18
C VAL A 7 11.22 8.55 -8.64
N MET A 8 10.65 9.69 -8.99
CA MET A 8 10.91 10.39 -10.25
C MET A 8 11.58 11.73 -9.95
N ILE A 9 12.62 12.09 -10.70
CA ILE A 9 13.30 13.38 -10.60
C ILE A 9 13.08 14.16 -11.90
N VAL A 10 12.66 15.43 -11.78
CA VAL A 10 12.29 16.29 -12.91
C VAL A 10 13.04 17.62 -12.80
N ASP A 11 13.92 17.89 -13.74
CA ASP A 11 14.69 19.13 -13.81
C ASP A 11 15.16 19.34 -15.26
N ASP A 12 15.13 20.56 -15.78
CA ASP A 12 15.60 20.83 -17.15
C ASP A 12 17.13 20.89 -17.24
N GLU A 13 17.81 21.04 -16.12
CA GLU A 13 19.25 21.00 -16.02
C GLU A 13 19.76 19.56 -15.85
N LYS A 14 20.43 19.04 -16.89
CA LYS A 14 20.96 17.67 -16.88
C LYS A 14 21.94 17.43 -15.70
N LEU A 15 22.77 18.43 -15.38
CA LEU A 15 23.73 18.33 -14.28
C LEU A 15 23.00 18.17 -12.94
N MET A 16 21.90 18.90 -12.72
CA MET A 16 21.13 18.77 -11.49
C MET A 16 20.49 17.39 -11.35
N LEU A 17 20.01 16.80 -12.45
CA LEU A 17 19.51 15.41 -12.44
C LEU A 17 20.62 14.41 -12.09
N GLU A 18 21.81 14.57 -12.66
CA GLU A 18 22.98 13.70 -12.38
C GLU A 18 23.44 13.86 -10.93
N ASP A 19 23.62 15.10 -10.47
CA ASP A 19 24.07 15.42 -9.11
C ASP A 19 23.11 14.85 -8.07
N LEU A 20 21.81 15.12 -8.20
CA LEU A 20 20.80 14.64 -7.26
C LEU A 20 20.69 13.11 -7.27
N SER A 21 20.81 12.48 -8.45
CA SER A 21 20.73 11.03 -8.57
C SER A 21 21.92 10.30 -7.96
N THR A 22 23.09 10.93 -7.89
CA THR A 22 24.33 10.31 -7.44
C THR A 22 24.82 10.81 -6.09
N MET A 23 24.19 11.86 -5.53
CA MET A 23 24.60 12.52 -4.30
C MET A 23 24.62 11.56 -3.10
N ILE A 24 23.72 10.59 -3.07
CA ILE A 24 23.59 9.59 -2.01
C ILE A 24 23.27 8.21 -2.61
N ASP A 25 23.43 7.17 -1.83
CA ASP A 25 22.91 5.83 -2.14
C ASP A 25 21.42 5.76 -1.80
N TRP A 26 20.54 6.04 -2.77
CA TRP A 26 19.09 6.05 -2.60
C TRP A 26 18.53 4.73 -2.06
N GLU A 27 19.10 3.60 -2.49
CA GLU A 27 18.63 2.27 -2.06
C GLU A 27 18.93 2.02 -0.58
N ALA A 28 20.04 2.54 -0.06
CA ALA A 28 20.36 2.48 1.37
C ALA A 28 19.32 3.20 2.24
N TYR A 29 18.65 4.23 1.70
CA TYR A 29 17.55 4.93 2.37
C TYR A 29 16.19 4.31 2.08
N GLY A 30 16.13 3.27 1.23
CA GLY A 30 14.90 2.57 0.86
C GLY A 30 14.13 3.22 -0.29
N TYR A 31 14.82 3.89 -1.20
CA TYR A 31 14.25 4.53 -2.39
C TYR A 31 14.91 4.00 -3.67
N GLN A 32 14.17 4.06 -4.78
CA GLN A 32 14.69 3.74 -6.11
C GLN A 32 14.26 4.81 -7.11
N ILE A 33 15.23 5.40 -7.81
CA ILE A 33 14.93 6.31 -8.92
C ILE A 33 14.52 5.48 -10.13
N ILE A 34 13.23 5.56 -10.49
CA ILE A 34 12.66 4.79 -11.60
C ILE A 34 12.51 5.60 -12.89
N ALA A 35 12.56 6.93 -12.79
CA ALA A 35 12.45 7.81 -13.95
C ALA A 35 13.09 9.17 -13.69
N THR A 36 13.59 9.80 -14.77
CA THR A 36 13.99 11.22 -14.79
C THR A 36 13.30 11.91 -15.96
N ALA A 37 13.05 13.22 -15.87
CA ALA A 37 12.45 14.00 -16.95
C ALA A 37 13.03 15.41 -17.00
N PHE A 38 13.01 16.04 -18.19
CA PHE A 38 13.60 17.37 -18.45
C PHE A 38 12.55 18.49 -18.54
N ASN A 39 11.28 18.20 -18.37
CA ASN A 39 10.17 19.17 -18.35
C ASN A 39 8.88 18.49 -17.90
N GLY A 40 7.88 19.31 -17.54
CA GLY A 40 6.60 18.82 -17.03
C GLY A 40 5.83 17.91 -18.00
N LYS A 41 5.89 18.16 -19.33
CA LYS A 41 5.20 17.30 -20.31
C LYS A 41 5.79 15.90 -20.36
N GLN A 42 7.12 15.79 -20.33
CA GLN A 42 7.81 14.51 -20.28
C GLN A 42 7.54 13.80 -18.94
N ALA A 43 7.57 14.56 -17.86
CA ALA A 43 7.26 14.05 -16.53
C ALA A 43 5.85 13.48 -16.43
N LEU A 44 4.81 14.17 -16.92
CA LEU A 44 3.43 13.67 -16.94
C LEU A 44 3.26 12.36 -17.72
N ARG A 45 3.99 12.20 -18.82
CA ARG A 45 3.98 10.94 -19.57
C ARG A 45 4.57 9.81 -18.75
N LYS A 46 5.77 10.04 -18.16
CA LYS A 46 6.45 9.06 -17.32
C LYS A 46 5.69 8.77 -16.02
N TYR A 47 5.06 9.78 -15.43
CA TYR A 47 4.18 9.60 -14.28
C TYR A 47 3.05 8.59 -14.56
N ARG A 48 2.39 8.69 -15.72
CA ARG A 48 1.32 7.76 -16.13
C ARG A 48 1.81 6.35 -16.46
N GLU A 49 3.07 6.20 -16.79
CA GLU A 49 3.69 4.92 -17.15
C GLU A 49 4.24 4.20 -15.91
N TYR A 50 4.92 4.92 -15.02
CA TYR A 50 5.67 4.34 -13.91
C TYR A 50 5.04 4.52 -12.53
N HIS A 51 4.06 5.40 -12.38
CA HIS A 51 3.36 5.68 -11.13
C HIS A 51 4.30 5.87 -9.91
N PRO A 52 5.25 6.83 -9.95
CA PRO A 52 6.17 7.05 -8.84
C PRO A 52 5.44 7.47 -7.58
N GLN A 53 5.92 7.02 -6.42
CA GLN A 53 5.37 7.38 -5.12
C GLN A 53 5.87 8.75 -4.63
N VAL A 54 7.05 9.18 -5.12
CA VAL A 54 7.66 10.48 -4.80
C VAL A 54 8.13 11.14 -6.09
N ILE A 55 7.89 12.44 -6.22
CA ILE A 55 8.39 13.26 -7.33
C ILE A 55 9.19 14.41 -6.75
N PHE A 56 10.46 14.50 -7.15
CA PHE A 56 11.27 15.71 -6.98
C PHE A 56 11.16 16.51 -8.29
N THR A 57 10.78 17.76 -8.22
CA THR A 57 10.60 18.57 -9.43
C THR A 57 11.09 19.99 -9.26
N ASP A 58 11.80 20.50 -10.28
CA ASP A 58 12.04 21.94 -10.39
C ASP A 58 10.73 22.67 -10.69
N ILE A 59 10.70 23.97 -10.35
CA ILE A 59 9.60 24.87 -10.66
C ILE A 59 9.68 25.33 -12.11
N ARG A 60 10.82 25.87 -12.51
CA ARG A 60 10.97 26.55 -13.80
C ARG A 60 11.56 25.63 -14.85
N MET A 61 10.72 25.13 -15.72
CA MET A 61 11.12 24.26 -16.82
C MET A 61 10.47 24.71 -18.12
N PRO A 62 11.10 24.44 -19.29
CA PRO A 62 10.51 24.75 -20.59
C PRO A 62 9.27 23.90 -20.87
N PHE A 63 8.37 24.40 -21.73
CA PHE A 63 7.16 23.76 -22.23
C PHE A 63 6.03 23.54 -21.22
N MET A 64 6.32 23.16 -20.00
CA MET A 64 5.40 23.00 -18.89
C MET A 64 6.22 23.07 -17.61
N ASP A 65 5.90 24.02 -16.78
CA ASP A 65 6.58 24.20 -15.49
C ASP A 65 6.13 23.16 -14.43
N GLY A 66 6.86 23.14 -13.30
CA GLY A 66 6.58 22.18 -12.23
C GLY A 66 5.21 22.40 -11.57
N ILE A 67 4.76 23.64 -11.44
CA ILE A 67 3.46 23.97 -10.86
C ILE A 67 2.32 23.50 -11.74
N GLU A 68 2.42 23.74 -13.05
CA GLU A 68 1.44 23.25 -14.03
C GLU A 68 1.39 21.71 -14.02
N MET A 69 2.55 21.06 -14.01
CA MET A 69 2.65 19.60 -13.95
C MET A 69 1.98 19.05 -12.68
N ILE A 70 2.29 19.62 -11.51
CA ILE A 70 1.70 19.21 -10.22
C ILE A 70 0.18 19.39 -10.26
N SER A 71 -0.31 20.51 -10.79
CA SER A 71 -1.74 20.78 -10.94
C SER A 71 -2.44 19.69 -11.75
N GLU A 72 -1.84 19.24 -12.87
CA GLU A 72 -2.39 18.14 -13.67
C GLU A 72 -2.38 16.79 -12.95
N ILE A 73 -1.33 16.50 -12.17
CA ILE A 73 -1.25 15.29 -11.37
C ILE A 73 -2.33 15.32 -10.27
N ARG A 74 -2.47 16.42 -9.54
CA ARG A 74 -3.43 16.56 -8.43
C ARG A 74 -4.90 16.45 -8.84
N LYS A 75 -5.24 16.65 -10.11
CA LYS A 75 -6.59 16.37 -10.63
C LYS A 75 -6.99 14.89 -10.54
N LYS A 76 -6.00 13.98 -10.40
CA LYS A 76 -6.21 12.53 -10.46
C LYS A 76 -5.60 11.80 -9.27
N ASP A 77 -4.58 12.37 -8.65
CA ASP A 77 -3.84 11.73 -7.56
C ASP A 77 -3.43 12.77 -6.51
N GLU A 78 -4.06 12.68 -5.36
CA GLU A 78 -3.74 13.48 -4.18
C GLU A 78 -2.65 12.83 -3.30
N LYS A 79 -2.30 11.56 -3.57
CA LYS A 79 -1.47 10.74 -2.67
C LYS A 79 0.02 10.82 -2.95
N VAL A 80 0.41 11.02 -4.23
CA VAL A 80 1.83 11.10 -4.59
C VAL A 80 2.54 12.20 -3.81
N SER A 81 3.67 11.87 -3.18
CA SER A 81 4.48 12.85 -2.44
C SER A 81 5.26 13.71 -3.40
N ILE A 82 5.16 15.03 -3.28
CA ILE A 82 5.82 15.96 -4.17
C ILE A 82 6.79 16.84 -3.37
N VAL A 83 8.05 16.82 -3.80
CA VAL A 83 9.12 17.70 -3.32
C VAL A 83 9.42 18.72 -4.40
N LEU A 84 9.15 19.98 -4.11
CA LEU A 84 9.39 21.07 -5.03
C LEU A 84 10.80 21.63 -4.80
N LEU A 85 11.61 21.62 -5.85
CA LEU A 85 12.96 22.17 -5.85
C LEU A 85 12.93 23.59 -6.43
N THR A 86 13.67 24.52 -5.87
CA THR A 86 13.72 25.90 -6.38
C THR A 86 15.11 26.48 -6.24
N ALA A 87 15.49 27.30 -7.21
CA ALA A 87 16.74 28.06 -7.15
C ALA A 87 16.62 29.33 -6.29
N TYR A 88 15.41 29.78 -5.99
CA TYR A 88 15.16 31.07 -5.33
C TYR A 88 14.03 30.97 -4.28
N GLU A 89 14.15 31.78 -3.22
CA GLU A 89 13.06 32.05 -2.29
C GLU A 89 12.01 32.98 -2.93
N ASP A 90 11.12 32.39 -3.75
CA ASP A 90 10.00 33.16 -4.33
C ASP A 90 8.70 32.80 -3.60
N PHE A 91 8.22 33.75 -2.82
CA PHE A 91 7.00 33.59 -2.02
C PHE A 91 5.76 33.26 -2.84
N SER A 92 5.71 33.64 -4.11
CA SER A 92 4.58 33.35 -5.00
C SER A 92 4.47 31.85 -5.29
N TYR A 93 5.58 31.16 -5.49
CA TYR A 93 5.64 29.73 -5.71
C TYR A 93 5.34 28.94 -4.44
N ALA A 94 5.83 29.41 -3.27
CA ALA A 94 5.51 28.78 -2.00
C ALA A 94 3.99 28.79 -1.72
N LYS A 95 3.29 29.88 -2.06
CA LYS A 95 1.83 29.99 -1.91
C LYS A 95 1.08 29.02 -2.87
N ALA A 96 1.54 28.89 -4.11
CA ALA A 96 0.97 27.96 -5.07
C ALA A 96 1.21 26.50 -4.62
N ALA A 97 2.40 26.21 -4.15
CA ALA A 97 2.81 24.93 -3.62
C ALA A 97 1.92 24.45 -2.45
N ILE A 98 1.66 25.32 -1.48
CA ILE A 98 0.75 25.02 -0.35
C ILE A 98 -0.67 24.67 -0.86
N ARG A 99 -1.19 25.42 -1.84
CA ARG A 99 -2.53 25.15 -2.41
C ARG A 99 -2.61 23.81 -3.14
N LEU A 100 -1.50 23.36 -3.73
CA LEU A 100 -1.40 22.10 -4.45
C LEU A 100 -1.05 20.92 -3.53
N GLY A 101 -0.95 21.15 -2.23
CA GLY A 101 -0.65 20.10 -1.25
C GLY A 101 0.68 19.39 -1.53
N ILE A 102 1.74 20.17 -1.82
CA ILE A 102 3.08 19.59 -1.92
C ILE A 102 3.54 19.11 -0.55
N THR A 103 4.39 18.10 -0.55
CA THR A 103 4.89 17.50 0.68
C THR A 103 6.02 18.30 1.30
N GLU A 104 6.96 18.79 0.47
CA GLU A 104 8.13 19.55 0.90
C GLU A 104 8.53 20.60 -0.15
N TYR A 105 9.11 21.69 0.31
CA TYR A 105 9.68 22.75 -0.52
C TYR A 105 11.15 22.93 -0.14
N VAL A 106 12.05 22.81 -1.11
CA VAL A 106 13.50 22.75 -0.87
C VAL A 106 14.24 23.72 -1.79
N ILE A 107 15.15 24.50 -1.24
CA ILE A 107 16.03 25.38 -2.00
C ILE A 107 17.20 24.57 -2.55
N LYS A 108 17.43 24.58 -3.87
CA LYS A 108 18.47 23.77 -4.53
C LYS A 108 19.87 23.98 -3.95
N SER A 109 20.21 25.23 -3.60
CA SER A 109 21.52 25.57 -3.01
C SER A 109 21.74 25.02 -1.59
N GLU A 110 20.69 24.59 -0.91
CA GLU A 110 20.75 24.02 0.44
C GLU A 110 20.77 22.50 0.43
N ILE A 111 20.68 21.89 -0.76
CA ILE A 111 20.74 20.43 -0.90
C ILE A 111 22.18 19.97 -0.69
N THR A 112 22.37 19.20 0.35
CA THR A 112 23.60 18.48 0.70
C THR A 112 23.27 17.02 0.95
N GLU A 113 24.26 16.14 1.01
CA GLU A 113 24.05 14.73 1.39
C GLU A 113 23.25 14.60 2.71
N ASN A 114 23.57 15.43 3.70
CA ASN A 114 22.89 15.40 5.00
C ASN A 114 21.45 15.89 4.90
N SER A 115 21.20 17.05 4.28
CA SER A 115 19.83 17.60 4.16
C SER A 115 18.94 16.70 3.32
N LEU A 116 19.47 16.08 2.25
CA LEU A 116 18.74 15.13 1.42
C LEU A 116 18.43 13.85 2.21
N SER A 117 19.36 13.29 2.95
CA SER A 117 19.15 12.10 3.76
C SER A 117 18.10 12.32 4.86
N GLU A 118 18.12 13.46 5.53
CA GLU A 118 17.10 13.85 6.50
C GLU A 118 15.71 13.99 5.85
N LEU A 119 15.66 14.62 4.67
CA LEU A 119 14.43 14.76 3.89
C LEU A 119 13.84 13.39 3.54
N LEU A 120 14.65 12.47 3.01
CA LEU A 120 14.20 11.11 2.67
C LEU A 120 13.68 10.36 3.88
N ASN A 121 14.34 10.46 5.03
CA ASN A 121 13.86 9.84 6.27
C ASN A 121 12.50 10.40 6.70
N ARG A 122 12.28 11.72 6.61
CA ARG A 122 10.97 12.35 6.91
C ARG A 122 9.89 11.91 5.93
N LEU A 123 10.18 11.90 4.63
CA LEU A 123 9.25 11.44 3.59
C LEU A 123 8.85 9.99 3.81
N LYS A 124 9.83 9.10 4.08
CA LYS A 124 9.57 7.68 4.37
C LYS A 124 8.64 7.51 5.57
N ALA A 125 8.90 8.22 6.66
CA ALA A 125 8.05 8.18 7.85
C ALA A 125 6.62 8.64 7.55
N ASN A 126 6.44 9.69 6.74
CA ASN A 126 5.13 10.21 6.33
C ASN A 126 4.39 9.23 5.41
N ILE A 127 5.06 8.64 4.42
CA ILE A 127 4.49 7.64 3.51
C ILE A 127 4.04 6.40 4.29
N ILE A 128 4.88 5.89 5.18
CA ILE A 128 4.54 4.74 6.03
C ILE A 128 3.35 5.06 6.94
N LYS A 129 3.32 6.26 7.54
CA LYS A 129 2.23 6.69 8.41
C LYS A 129 0.92 6.86 7.65
N ALA A 130 0.96 7.45 6.45
CA ALA A 130 -0.20 7.59 5.57
C ALA A 130 -0.74 6.23 5.15
N GLY A 131 0.12 5.31 4.70
CA GLY A 131 -0.25 3.95 4.34
C GLY A 131 -0.85 3.16 5.51
N LYS A 132 -0.29 3.29 6.74
CA LYS A 132 -0.88 2.68 7.94
C LYS A 132 -2.26 3.25 8.26
N ARG A 133 -2.45 4.56 8.13
CA ARG A 133 -3.75 5.21 8.39
C ARG A 133 -4.80 4.78 7.36
N GLU A 134 -4.44 4.74 6.08
CA GLU A 134 -5.33 4.30 5.01
C GLU A 134 -5.73 2.83 5.20
N ARG A 135 -4.75 1.96 5.48
CA ARG A 135 -4.99 0.56 5.80
C ARG A 135 -5.93 0.40 7.00
N TYR A 136 -5.71 1.15 8.07
CA TYR A 136 -6.56 1.10 9.27
C TYR A 136 -8.01 1.52 8.96
N ILE A 137 -8.22 2.57 8.16
CA ILE A 137 -9.55 3.00 7.74
C ILE A 137 -10.24 1.92 6.90
N THR A 138 -9.54 1.41 5.89
CA THR A 138 -10.06 0.33 5.02
C THR A 138 -10.39 -0.92 5.81
N ASP A 139 -9.53 -1.33 6.72
CA ASP A 139 -9.72 -2.48 7.59
C ASP A 139 -10.97 -2.35 8.44
N ARG A 140 -11.17 -1.17 9.06
CA ARG A 140 -12.32 -0.92 9.92
C ARG A 140 -13.64 -0.87 9.16
N MET A 141 -13.60 -0.35 7.95
CA MET A 141 -14.77 -0.31 7.07
C MET A 141 -15.12 -1.72 6.56
N LEU A 142 -14.12 -2.56 6.28
CA LEU A 142 -14.33 -3.97 5.94
C LEU A 142 -14.89 -4.78 7.12
N GLU A 143 -14.39 -4.56 8.33
CA GLU A 143 -14.99 -5.16 9.53
C GLU A 143 -16.48 -4.77 9.67
N GLN A 144 -16.80 -3.49 9.52
CA GLN A 144 -18.20 -3.04 9.55
C GLN A 144 -19.04 -3.67 8.44
N PHE A 145 -18.50 -3.78 7.24
CA PHE A 145 -19.19 -4.46 6.13
C PHE A 145 -19.55 -5.90 6.46
N PHE A 146 -18.68 -6.67 7.10
CA PHE A 146 -18.96 -8.04 7.51
C PHE A 146 -19.85 -8.15 8.74
N LEU A 147 -19.93 -7.10 9.57
CA LEU A 147 -20.78 -7.07 10.77
C LEU A 147 -22.20 -6.54 10.49
N SER A 148 -22.39 -5.73 9.45
CA SER A 148 -23.66 -5.11 9.14
C SER A 148 -24.52 -5.97 8.22
N GLU A 149 -25.84 -5.93 8.41
CA GLU A 149 -26.81 -6.49 7.46
C GLU A 149 -27.03 -5.55 6.26
N GLU A 150 -26.71 -4.27 6.41
CA GLU A 150 -26.81 -3.27 5.36
C GLU A 150 -25.50 -3.03 4.66
N MET A 151 -25.53 -2.94 3.34
CA MET A 151 -24.37 -2.67 2.50
C MET A 151 -24.00 -1.18 2.55
N THR A 152 -22.77 -0.87 2.93
CA THR A 152 -22.27 0.51 3.02
C THR A 152 -22.09 1.14 1.63
N GLU A 153 -22.67 2.31 1.40
CA GLU A 153 -22.65 3.07 0.13
C GLU A 153 -21.35 3.88 -0.10
N SER A 154 -20.20 3.45 0.40
CA SER A 154 -18.95 4.18 0.13
C SER A 154 -18.33 3.73 -1.19
N ALA A 155 -18.20 4.65 -2.15
CA ALA A 155 -17.66 4.36 -3.49
C ALA A 155 -16.26 3.73 -3.48
N ASP A 156 -15.40 4.13 -2.55
CA ASP A 156 -14.02 3.60 -2.43
C ASP A 156 -14.02 2.13 -1.97
N ILE A 157 -14.93 1.78 -1.07
CA ILE A 157 -15.08 0.41 -0.60
C ILE A 157 -15.75 -0.44 -1.65
N GLU A 158 -16.73 0.10 -2.36
CA GLU A 158 -17.44 -0.60 -3.42
C GLU A 158 -16.49 -1.12 -4.50
N GLN A 159 -15.42 -0.36 -4.81
CA GLN A 159 -14.40 -0.79 -5.76
C GLN A 159 -13.58 -1.97 -5.21
N ILE A 160 -13.20 -1.94 -3.93
CA ILE A 160 -12.47 -3.04 -3.27
C ILE A 160 -13.37 -4.27 -3.16
N LEU A 161 -14.62 -4.08 -2.75
CA LEU A 161 -15.58 -5.17 -2.51
C LEU A 161 -16.02 -5.89 -3.78
N LYS A 162 -16.07 -5.21 -4.93
CA LYS A 162 -16.49 -5.77 -6.22
C LYS A 162 -15.37 -6.47 -7.00
N ARG A 163 -14.11 -6.28 -6.60
CA ARG A 163 -12.98 -6.89 -7.30
C ARG A 163 -12.97 -8.40 -7.06
N PRO A 164 -12.89 -9.24 -8.12
CA PRO A 164 -12.78 -10.68 -7.95
C PRO A 164 -11.40 -11.07 -7.42
N GLU A 165 -11.37 -11.73 -6.28
CA GLU A 165 -10.16 -12.12 -5.57
C GLU A 165 -10.17 -13.63 -5.28
N HIS A 166 -8.98 -14.20 -4.96
CA HIS A 166 -8.89 -15.51 -4.34
C HIS A 166 -9.04 -15.35 -2.83
N ILE A 167 -9.99 -16.06 -2.24
CA ILE A 167 -10.32 -15.89 -0.83
C ILE A 167 -9.90 -17.13 -0.02
N ILE A 168 -9.17 -16.88 1.06
CA ILE A 168 -8.89 -17.86 2.11
C ILE A 168 -9.57 -17.37 3.39
N MET A 169 -10.46 -18.17 3.96
CA MET A 169 -10.98 -17.96 5.29
C MET A 169 -10.16 -18.76 6.28
N VAL A 170 -9.74 -18.14 7.37
CA VAL A 170 -8.98 -18.74 8.45
C VAL A 170 -9.84 -18.76 9.70
N GLU A 171 -10.00 -19.90 10.32
CA GLU A 171 -10.70 -20.07 11.58
C GLU A 171 -9.72 -20.60 12.65
N GLN A 172 -9.69 -19.97 13.81
CA GLN A 172 -8.90 -20.47 14.93
C GLN A 172 -9.64 -21.64 15.60
N ASP A 173 -8.99 -22.78 15.64
CA ASP A 173 -9.50 -23.96 16.32
C ASP A 173 -9.27 -23.77 17.83
N LEU A 174 -10.35 -23.74 18.61
CA LEU A 174 -10.23 -23.66 20.05
C LEU A 174 -10.31 -25.05 20.68
N PRO A 175 -9.60 -25.24 21.79
CA PRO A 175 -9.73 -26.48 22.53
C PRO A 175 -11.18 -26.67 23.01
N ILE A 176 -11.71 -27.87 22.83
CA ILE A 176 -13.04 -28.21 23.27
C ILE A 176 -12.98 -28.31 24.80
N SER A 177 -13.64 -27.39 25.50
CA SER A 177 -13.83 -27.50 26.94
C SER A 177 -14.92 -28.53 27.22
N LEU A 178 -14.55 -29.66 27.81
CA LEU A 178 -15.52 -30.68 28.25
C LEU A 178 -16.32 -30.21 29.47
N SER A 179 -15.87 -29.15 30.16
CA SER A 179 -16.56 -28.57 31.32
C SER A 179 -17.60 -27.51 30.97
N GLY A 180 -17.71 -27.11 29.70
CA GLY A 180 -18.61 -26.04 29.25
C GLY A 180 -18.16 -24.64 29.67
N GLU A 181 -16.94 -24.49 30.20
CA GLU A 181 -16.36 -23.19 30.55
C GLU A 181 -15.99 -22.39 29.28
N ALA A 182 -16.15 -21.08 29.34
CA ALA A 182 -15.74 -20.19 28.25
C ALA A 182 -14.21 -20.29 28.06
N VAL A 183 -13.77 -20.36 26.80
CA VAL A 183 -12.35 -20.33 26.48
C VAL A 183 -11.78 -18.99 26.91
N PRO A 184 -10.66 -18.96 27.68
CA PRO A 184 -10.05 -17.70 28.09
C PRO A 184 -9.71 -16.80 26.89
N GLU A 185 -9.99 -15.50 26.98
CA GLU A 185 -9.68 -14.51 25.90
C GLU A 185 -8.20 -14.50 25.52
N GLU A 186 -7.31 -14.84 26.44
CA GLU A 186 -5.86 -14.94 26.22
C GLU A 186 -5.47 -15.99 25.17
N ILE A 187 -6.33 -16.96 24.88
CA ILE A 187 -6.11 -18.00 23.86
C ILE A 187 -6.55 -17.51 22.47
N VAL A 188 -7.38 -16.48 22.40
CA VAL A 188 -7.88 -15.95 21.13
C VAL A 188 -6.81 -15.08 20.48
N VAL A 189 -6.38 -15.47 19.29
CA VAL A 189 -5.41 -14.69 18.52
C VAL A 189 -6.08 -13.44 17.96
N HIS A 190 -5.61 -12.27 18.40
CA HIS A 190 -6.11 -11.00 17.92
C HIS A 190 -5.74 -10.75 16.45
N ARG A 191 -6.59 -10.06 15.72
CA ARG A 191 -6.39 -9.68 14.31
C ARG A 191 -5.02 -9.05 14.06
N SER A 192 -4.55 -8.15 14.91
CA SER A 192 -3.25 -7.50 14.77
C SER A 192 -2.09 -8.50 14.67
N LYS A 193 -2.16 -9.61 15.42
CA LYS A 193 -1.17 -10.67 15.38
C LYS A 193 -1.25 -11.47 14.07
N PHE A 194 -2.45 -11.75 13.57
CA PHE A 194 -2.64 -12.36 12.24
C PHE A 194 -2.01 -11.51 11.14
N VAL A 195 -2.32 -10.20 11.12
CA VAL A 195 -1.78 -9.26 10.14
C VAL A 195 -0.26 -9.23 10.22
N GLU A 196 0.31 -9.14 11.43
CA GLU A 196 1.76 -9.16 11.66
C GLU A 196 2.41 -10.43 11.08
N ILE A 197 1.87 -11.59 11.40
CA ILE A 197 2.40 -12.89 10.95
C ILE A 197 2.37 -13.01 9.43
N LEU A 198 1.23 -12.68 8.82
CA LEU A 198 1.02 -12.88 7.39
C LEU A 198 1.72 -11.83 6.52
N THR A 199 1.81 -10.58 6.98
CA THR A 199 2.49 -9.50 6.23
C THR A 199 4.02 -9.58 6.31
N ASN A 200 4.57 -10.24 7.34
CA ASN A 200 6.00 -10.50 7.42
C ASN A 200 6.46 -11.68 6.56
N GLU A 201 5.50 -12.43 5.99
CA GLU A 201 5.80 -13.57 5.15
C GLU A 201 6.03 -13.14 3.70
N LYS A 202 7.14 -13.57 3.11
CA LYS A 202 7.41 -13.32 1.70
C LYS A 202 6.51 -14.21 0.84
N ILE A 203 5.56 -13.58 0.15
CA ILE A 203 4.64 -14.23 -0.77
C ILE A 203 5.12 -13.96 -2.20
N THR A 204 5.45 -15.00 -2.94
CA THR A 204 5.88 -14.88 -4.34
C THR A 204 4.71 -15.22 -5.25
N GLY A 205 4.45 -14.38 -6.26
CA GLY A 205 3.37 -14.60 -7.23
C GLY A 205 1.96 -14.15 -6.77
N TRP A 206 1.86 -13.59 -5.54
CA TRP A 206 0.59 -13.15 -4.97
C TRP A 206 0.73 -11.82 -4.25
N ASP A 207 -0.26 -10.95 -4.42
CA ASP A 207 -0.45 -9.75 -3.61
C ASP A 207 -1.51 -10.01 -2.54
N LEU A 208 -1.22 -9.55 -1.33
CA LEU A 208 -2.12 -9.62 -0.18
C LEU A 208 -2.97 -8.35 -0.14
N ASP A 209 -4.16 -8.39 -0.73
CA ASP A 209 -5.01 -7.22 -0.90
C ASP A 209 -5.79 -6.86 0.37
N VAL A 210 -6.35 -7.86 1.03
CA VAL A 210 -7.18 -7.67 2.22
C VAL A 210 -6.91 -8.73 3.27
N ILE A 211 -6.83 -8.30 4.54
CA ILE A 211 -6.96 -9.17 5.73
C ILE A 211 -7.97 -8.51 6.65
N THR A 212 -9.12 -9.12 6.85
CA THR A 212 -10.16 -8.58 7.74
C THR A 212 -10.74 -9.63 8.65
N ALA A 213 -11.14 -9.21 9.87
CA ALA A 213 -11.86 -10.06 10.79
C ALA A 213 -13.34 -10.17 10.39
N ILE A 214 -13.91 -11.35 10.60
CA ILE A 214 -15.36 -11.59 10.48
C ILE A 214 -15.88 -12.25 11.74
N PRO A 215 -17.21 -12.24 11.99
CA PRO A 215 -17.79 -12.86 13.18
C PRO A 215 -17.37 -14.32 13.36
N GLY A 216 -17.25 -14.77 14.61
CA GLY A 216 -16.94 -16.17 14.93
C GLY A 216 -15.46 -16.51 14.95
N ARG A 217 -14.57 -15.55 15.25
CA ARG A 217 -13.10 -15.74 15.35
C ARG A 217 -12.47 -16.19 14.04
N LYS A 218 -13.00 -15.68 12.97
CA LYS A 218 -12.56 -15.96 11.60
C LYS A 218 -11.90 -14.74 10.99
N MET A 219 -11.01 -15.00 10.06
CA MET A 219 -10.34 -13.99 9.26
C MET A 219 -10.59 -14.29 7.78
N VAL A 220 -10.74 -13.26 6.99
CA VAL A 220 -10.78 -13.35 5.52
C VAL A 220 -9.51 -12.75 4.97
N ILE A 221 -8.84 -13.48 4.11
CA ILE A 221 -7.68 -13.06 3.35
C ILE A 221 -8.09 -13.04 1.89
N ALA A 222 -7.99 -11.87 1.24
CA ALA A 222 -8.20 -11.73 -0.19
C ALA A 222 -6.85 -11.51 -0.89
N LEU A 223 -6.63 -12.21 -1.99
CA LEU A 223 -5.37 -12.30 -2.71
C LEU A 223 -5.59 -12.09 -4.20
N SER A 224 -4.75 -11.27 -4.84
CA SER A 224 -4.63 -11.21 -6.29
C SER A 224 -3.34 -11.88 -6.77
N SER A 225 -3.39 -12.48 -7.96
CA SER A 225 -2.20 -13.08 -8.58
C SER A 225 -1.43 -12.02 -9.36
N THR A 226 -0.12 -11.97 -9.18
CA THR A 226 0.79 -11.11 -9.94
C THR A 226 1.23 -11.72 -11.28
N GLU A 227 0.95 -13.01 -11.52
CA GLU A 227 1.34 -13.72 -12.73
C GLU A 227 0.15 -14.01 -13.65
N SER A 228 0.34 -13.83 -14.96
CA SER A 228 -0.73 -13.94 -15.97
C SER A 228 -0.98 -15.35 -16.51
N SER A 229 -0.35 -16.41 -16.00
CA SER A 229 -0.42 -17.74 -16.59
C SER A 229 -1.52 -18.63 -16.02
N TYR A 230 -2.39 -19.07 -16.89
CA TYR A 230 -3.66 -19.79 -16.68
C TYR A 230 -3.50 -21.29 -16.38
N GLY A 231 -2.66 -21.76 -15.50
CA GLY A 231 -2.50 -23.22 -15.46
C GLY A 231 -2.32 -23.90 -14.10
N SER A 232 -1.95 -23.18 -13.06
CA SER A 232 -1.58 -23.81 -11.79
C SER A 232 -2.06 -23.08 -10.52
N TYR A 233 -2.97 -22.12 -10.65
CA TYR A 233 -3.40 -21.27 -9.52
C TYR A 233 -3.91 -22.04 -8.30
N GLU A 234 -4.70 -23.08 -8.50
CA GLU A 234 -5.24 -23.84 -7.37
C GLU A 234 -4.14 -24.51 -6.56
N GLN A 235 -3.16 -25.12 -7.23
CA GLN A 235 -2.05 -25.78 -6.52
C GLN A 235 -1.18 -24.78 -5.78
N GLU A 236 -0.89 -23.63 -6.40
CA GLU A 236 -0.11 -22.56 -5.77
C GLU A 236 -0.88 -21.94 -4.59
N LEU A 237 -2.19 -21.72 -4.73
CA LEU A 237 -3.05 -21.24 -3.64
C LEU A 237 -3.09 -22.22 -2.46
N TYR A 238 -3.17 -23.53 -2.73
CA TYR A 238 -3.08 -24.55 -1.70
C TYR A 238 -1.72 -24.55 -0.99
N LYS A 239 -0.61 -24.40 -1.73
CA LYS A 239 0.72 -24.29 -1.14
C LYS A 239 0.82 -23.07 -0.24
N LEU A 240 0.31 -21.92 -0.70
CA LEU A 240 0.27 -20.68 0.05
C LEU A 240 -0.57 -20.81 1.32
N ALA A 241 -1.78 -21.37 1.23
CA ALA A 241 -2.63 -21.61 2.37
C ALA A 241 -1.95 -22.51 3.42
N ARG A 242 -1.30 -23.59 2.99
CA ARG A 242 -0.53 -24.44 3.90
C ARG A 242 0.64 -23.70 4.56
N LYS A 243 1.31 -22.84 3.82
CA LYS A 243 2.39 -21.99 4.36
C LYS A 243 1.84 -21.05 5.42
N PHE A 244 0.70 -20.39 5.18
CA PHE A 244 0.02 -19.56 6.15
C PHE A 244 -0.39 -20.34 7.40
N GLN A 245 -1.02 -21.51 7.23
CA GLN A 245 -1.44 -22.36 8.33
C GLN A 245 -0.27 -22.72 9.24
N LYS A 246 0.84 -23.20 8.64
CA LYS A 246 2.04 -23.55 9.38
C LYS A 246 2.61 -22.36 10.16
N LYS A 247 2.73 -21.22 9.51
CA LYS A 247 3.25 -20.00 10.11
C LYS A 247 2.39 -19.51 11.27
N LEU A 248 1.08 -19.51 11.08
CA LEU A 248 0.13 -19.15 12.13
C LEU A 248 0.24 -20.09 13.34
N GLN A 249 0.33 -21.41 13.11
CA GLN A 249 0.50 -22.40 14.18
C GLN A 249 1.80 -22.19 14.97
N GLU A 250 2.92 -21.95 14.26
CA GLU A 250 4.23 -21.75 14.89
C GLU A 250 4.30 -20.47 15.73
N GLU A 251 3.75 -19.35 15.23
CA GLU A 251 3.90 -18.05 15.89
C GLU A 251 2.77 -17.70 16.86
N ALA A 252 1.59 -18.28 16.68
CA ALA A 252 0.45 -18.03 17.56
C ALA A 252 0.21 -19.16 18.60
N ASN A 253 0.98 -20.24 18.54
CA ASN A 253 0.85 -21.42 19.42
C ASN A 253 -0.61 -21.91 19.52
N SER A 254 -1.31 -21.94 18.39
CA SER A 254 -2.72 -22.33 18.27
C SER A 254 -2.94 -23.05 16.94
N SER A 255 -3.96 -23.90 16.83
CA SER A 255 -4.30 -24.54 15.58
C SER A 255 -5.30 -23.70 14.79
N PHE A 256 -5.27 -23.86 13.46
CA PHE A 256 -6.10 -23.10 12.53
C PHE A 256 -6.60 -24.00 11.41
N THR A 257 -7.88 -23.87 11.10
CA THR A 257 -8.48 -24.46 9.90
C THR A 257 -8.59 -23.39 8.81
N LEU A 258 -8.13 -23.72 7.61
CA LEU A 258 -8.20 -22.83 6.46
C LEU A 258 -9.19 -23.37 5.43
N TYR A 259 -10.08 -22.51 4.98
CA TYR A 259 -11.06 -22.77 3.92
C TYR A 259 -10.66 -21.97 2.69
N ILE A 260 -10.40 -22.67 1.59
CA ILE A 260 -10.06 -22.03 0.32
C ILE A 260 -11.32 -21.97 -0.54
N VAL A 261 -11.71 -20.76 -0.92
CA VAL A 261 -12.84 -20.55 -1.83
C VAL A 261 -12.38 -20.88 -3.24
N GLN A 262 -13.08 -21.79 -3.92
CA GLN A 262 -12.77 -22.17 -5.29
C GLN A 262 -13.11 -21.03 -6.26
N GLY A 263 -12.15 -20.73 -7.14
CA GLY A 263 -12.27 -19.66 -8.13
C GLY A 263 -12.00 -18.27 -7.55
N ARG A 264 -12.31 -17.25 -8.35
CA ARG A 264 -12.20 -15.85 -7.97
C ARG A 264 -13.60 -15.30 -7.74
N ILE A 265 -13.84 -14.78 -6.56
CA ILE A 265 -15.10 -14.13 -6.20
C ILE A 265 -14.85 -12.77 -5.55
N SER A 266 -15.80 -11.87 -5.66
CA SER A 266 -15.74 -10.61 -4.93
C SER A 266 -16.00 -10.82 -3.44
N LEU A 267 -15.55 -9.89 -2.60
CA LEU A 267 -15.87 -9.90 -1.17
C LEU A 267 -17.38 -9.76 -0.92
N TYR A 268 -18.12 -9.14 -1.84
CA TYR A 268 -19.59 -9.09 -1.84
C TYR A 268 -20.23 -10.47 -1.97
N GLU A 269 -19.80 -11.23 -2.97
CA GLU A 269 -20.29 -12.58 -3.21
C GLU A 269 -19.94 -13.50 -2.06
N PHE A 270 -18.69 -13.36 -1.53
CA PHE A 270 -18.25 -14.11 -0.37
C PHE A 270 -19.09 -13.80 0.88
N LYS A 271 -19.37 -12.51 1.17
CA LYS A 271 -20.21 -12.13 2.31
C LYS A 271 -21.61 -12.73 2.19
N ARG A 272 -22.24 -12.62 1.03
CA ARG A 272 -23.58 -13.19 0.80
C ARG A 272 -23.58 -14.70 1.06
N PHE A 273 -22.62 -15.42 0.48
CA PHE A 273 -22.47 -16.86 0.73
C PHE A 273 -22.25 -17.17 2.22
N TYR A 274 -21.40 -16.38 2.89
CA TYR A 274 -21.12 -16.55 4.31
C TYR A 274 -22.36 -16.33 5.18
N ASP A 275 -23.15 -15.29 4.89
CA ASP A 275 -24.36 -14.95 5.64
C ASP A 275 -25.49 -15.97 5.44
N GLU A 276 -25.61 -16.57 4.25
CA GLU A 276 -26.57 -17.63 3.93
C GLU A 276 -26.22 -18.99 4.57
N ASN A 277 -24.97 -19.18 5.01
CA ASN A 277 -24.46 -20.46 5.55
C ASN A 277 -23.88 -20.36 6.98
N LYS A 278 -24.30 -19.35 7.75
CA LYS A 278 -23.95 -19.16 9.17
C LYS A 278 -24.55 -20.23 10.08
#